data_ea752185c0efa07fc93f3881187cab95
#
_entry.id   ea752185c0efa07fc93f3881187cab95
#
_cell.length_a   1.000
_cell.length_b   1.000
_cell.length_c   1.000
_cell.angle_alpha   90.00
_cell.angle_beta   90.00
_cell.angle_gamma   90.00
#
_symmetry.space_group_name_H-M   'P 1'
#
loop_
_entity.id
_entity.type
_entity.pdbx_description
1 polymer ?
#
loop_
_entity_poly.entity_id
_entity_poly.type
_entity_poly.pdbx_seq_one_letter_code
_entity_poly.pdbx_strand_id
1 'polypeptide(L)'
;KLTWGAWMPHKFKMAVSGCPRNCAESTIKDFGIVAVDSGWEIYVGGNGGMKVRACDFLCKAETKEEVEEYCQAFIQLYREEAHYLERTAPWIERVGLQHIIDQIVDDKDKREQLAGKFRFSQQFVQKDPWKERASGGVDTHEYNALAKIG
;
A
#
# COMPACT_ATOMS: atom_id res chain seq x y z
N LYS A 1 0.16 -4.43 -10.31
CA LYS A 1 0.64 -5.81 -10.01
C LYS A 1 1.78 -5.83 -8.99
N LEU A 2 2.59 -4.76 -8.87
CA LEU A 2 3.77 -4.71 -7.99
C LEU A 2 3.47 -4.89 -6.48
N THR A 3 2.27 -4.56 -6.03
CA THR A 3 1.87 -4.61 -4.61
C THR A 3 0.76 -5.62 -4.33
N TRP A 4 0.30 -6.33 -5.36
CA TRP A 4 -0.78 -7.28 -5.21
C TRP A 4 -0.35 -8.53 -4.43
N GLY A 5 -1.20 -9.00 -3.51
CA GLY A 5 -0.93 -10.19 -2.72
C GLY A 5 0.09 -10.01 -1.60
N ALA A 6 0.58 -8.79 -1.36
CA ALA A 6 1.52 -8.53 -0.28
C ALA A 6 0.87 -8.72 1.11
N TRP A 7 1.61 -9.36 2.01
CA TRP A 7 1.21 -9.47 3.41
C TRP A 7 1.35 -8.11 4.10
N MET A 8 0.28 -7.64 4.73
CA MET A 8 0.17 -6.32 5.34
C MET A 8 -0.33 -6.42 6.79
N PRO A 9 0.05 -5.51 7.69
CA PRO A 9 -0.49 -5.45 9.06
C PRO A 9 -2.00 -5.29 9.10
N HIS A 10 -2.55 -4.51 8.17
CA HIS A 10 -3.98 -4.32 7.93
C HIS A 10 -4.23 -4.08 6.44
N LYS A 11 -5.50 -3.97 6.01
CA LYS A 11 -5.83 -3.63 4.62
C LYS A 11 -5.17 -2.32 4.21
N PHE A 12 -4.68 -2.27 2.98
CA PHE A 12 -3.97 -1.13 2.42
C PHE A 12 -4.65 -0.71 1.12
N LYS A 13 -5.06 0.54 1.04
CA LYS A 13 -5.75 1.11 -0.12
C LYS A 13 -4.85 2.11 -0.82
N MET A 14 -4.82 2.03 -2.14
CA MET A 14 -4.05 2.93 -2.99
C MET A 14 -4.96 3.53 -4.05
N ALA A 15 -4.66 4.76 -4.46
CA ALA A 15 -5.28 5.38 -5.62
C ALA A 15 -4.31 6.32 -6.34
N VAL A 16 -4.53 6.45 -7.64
CA VAL A 16 -3.82 7.39 -8.52
C VAL A 16 -4.84 8.31 -9.15
N SER A 17 -4.70 9.59 -8.94
CA SER A 17 -5.46 10.64 -9.62
C SER A 17 -4.63 11.26 -10.74
N GLY A 18 -5.15 11.23 -11.95
CA GLY A 18 -4.45 11.74 -13.15
C GLY A 18 -4.37 13.27 -13.23
N CYS A 19 -4.95 13.99 -12.29
CA CYS A 19 -4.88 15.46 -12.19
C CYS A 19 -5.22 15.92 -10.76
N PRO A 20 -4.95 17.22 -10.43
CA PRO A 20 -5.23 17.79 -9.10
C PRO A 20 -6.70 17.79 -8.68
N ARG A 21 -7.64 17.51 -9.58
CA ARG A 21 -9.08 17.37 -9.23
C ARG A 21 -9.34 16.18 -8.29
N ASN A 22 -8.37 15.26 -8.19
CA ASN A 22 -8.41 14.16 -7.24
C ASN A 22 -9.69 13.29 -7.29
N CYS A 23 -10.26 13.07 -8.48
CA CYS A 23 -11.49 12.29 -8.66
C CYS A 23 -11.40 10.83 -8.18
N ALA A 24 -10.18 10.27 -8.11
CA ALA A 24 -9.93 8.95 -7.55
C ALA A 24 -9.80 8.95 -6.01
N GLU A 25 -10.02 10.11 -5.37
CA GLU A 25 -9.93 10.28 -3.92
C GLU A 25 -8.59 9.81 -3.33
N SER A 26 -7.48 10.07 -4.05
CA SER A 26 -6.14 9.64 -3.65
C SER A 26 -5.74 10.19 -2.28
N THR A 27 -6.17 11.40 -1.94
CA THR A 27 -5.82 12.07 -0.69
C THR A 27 -6.57 11.59 0.56
N ILE A 28 -7.35 10.50 0.44
CA ILE A 28 -7.97 9.81 1.58
C ILE A 28 -7.67 8.29 1.58
N LYS A 29 -6.61 7.88 0.89
CA LYS A 29 -6.14 6.49 0.83
C LYS A 29 -4.92 6.29 1.72
N ASP A 30 -4.54 5.04 1.98
CA ASP A 30 -3.32 4.74 2.74
C ASP A 30 -2.07 5.26 2.01
N PHE A 31 -2.07 5.17 0.67
CA PHE A 31 -1.07 5.74 -0.22
C PHE A 31 -1.77 6.33 -1.45
N GLY A 32 -1.66 7.62 -1.63
CA GLY A 32 -2.26 8.36 -2.73
C GLY A 32 -1.23 9.01 -3.62
N ILE A 33 -1.51 9.02 -4.92
CA ILE A 33 -0.67 9.65 -5.93
C ILE A 33 -1.55 10.61 -6.73
N VAL A 34 -1.08 11.83 -6.92
CA VAL A 34 -1.76 12.84 -7.72
C VAL A 34 -0.81 13.38 -8.79
N ALA A 35 -1.21 13.27 -10.06
CA ALA A 35 -0.44 13.86 -11.15
C ALA A 35 -0.59 15.38 -11.15
N VAL A 36 0.52 16.06 -11.31
CA VAL A 36 0.64 17.52 -11.43
C VAL A 36 1.55 17.85 -12.62
N ASP A 37 1.53 19.09 -13.09
CA ASP A 37 2.34 19.50 -14.26
C ASP A 37 3.84 19.22 -14.09
N SER A 38 4.34 19.24 -12.83
CA SER A 38 5.75 19.02 -12.49
C SER A 38 6.08 17.58 -12.09
N GLY A 39 5.19 16.60 -12.34
CA GLY A 39 5.40 15.19 -11.98
C GLY A 39 4.28 14.62 -11.11
N TRP A 40 4.64 14.03 -9.97
CA TRP A 40 3.71 13.32 -9.10
C TRP A 40 3.84 13.80 -7.65
N GLU A 41 2.72 14.08 -7.03
CA GLU A 41 2.64 14.31 -5.58
C GLU A 41 2.23 13.03 -4.88
N ILE A 42 2.95 12.68 -3.80
CA ILE A 42 2.71 11.48 -3.00
C ILE A 42 2.11 11.88 -1.66
N TYR A 43 1.03 11.21 -1.31
CA TYR A 43 0.26 11.45 -0.10
C TYR A 43 0.09 10.15 0.69
N VAL A 44 0.16 10.20 2.03
CA VAL A 44 0.14 9.02 2.88
C VAL A 44 -0.79 9.16 4.10
N GLY A 45 -1.26 8.04 4.63
CA GLY A 45 -1.97 8.00 5.90
C GLY A 45 -3.41 8.49 5.89
N GLY A 46 -4.05 8.50 4.73
CA GLY A 46 -5.48 8.81 4.64
C GLY A 46 -6.38 7.69 5.14
N ASN A 47 -7.57 8.05 5.54
CA ASN A 47 -8.63 7.12 5.90
C ASN A 47 -10.00 7.67 5.52
N GLY A 48 -10.70 6.99 4.62
CA GLY A 48 -12.09 7.29 4.21
C GLY A 48 -13.14 6.47 4.98
N GLY A 49 -12.80 5.89 6.13
CA GLY A 49 -13.71 5.10 6.95
C GLY A 49 -14.51 5.96 7.96
N MET A 50 -14.95 5.35 9.07
CA MET A 50 -15.75 6.04 10.09
C MET A 50 -15.02 7.25 10.71
N LYS A 51 -13.71 7.14 10.94
CA LYS A 51 -12.84 8.26 11.32
C LYS A 51 -12.14 8.75 10.05
N VAL A 52 -12.69 9.79 9.42
CA VAL A 52 -12.11 10.36 8.20
C VAL A 52 -10.81 11.11 8.53
N ARG A 53 -9.76 10.85 7.74
CA ARG A 53 -8.50 11.56 7.81
C ARG A 53 -8.01 11.83 6.40
N ALA A 54 -7.68 13.08 6.09
CA ALA A 54 -6.95 13.41 4.87
C ALA A 54 -5.51 12.91 4.98
N CYS A 55 -4.90 12.55 3.85
CA CYS A 55 -3.49 12.21 3.78
C CYS A 55 -2.61 13.41 4.14
N ASP A 56 -1.43 13.09 4.69
CA ASP A 56 -0.32 14.04 4.72
C ASP A 56 0.42 14.02 3.38
N PHE A 57 0.89 15.17 2.95
CA PHE A 57 1.80 15.27 1.82
C PHE A 57 3.17 14.72 2.22
N LEU A 58 3.68 13.75 1.47
CA LEU A 58 4.97 13.13 1.73
C LEU A 58 6.10 13.81 0.94
N CYS A 59 6.02 13.75 -0.38
CA CYS A 59 7.03 14.32 -1.28
C CYS A 59 6.51 14.44 -2.71
N LYS A 60 7.36 15.01 -3.59
CA LYS A 60 7.19 14.96 -5.05
C LYS A 60 8.14 13.94 -5.65
N ALA A 61 7.72 13.34 -6.74
CA ALA A 61 8.51 12.47 -7.60
C ALA A 61 8.40 12.94 -9.05
N GLU A 62 9.48 12.87 -9.79
CA GLU A 62 9.52 13.31 -11.19
C GLU A 62 9.21 12.16 -12.14
N THR A 63 9.58 10.94 -11.76
CA THR A 63 9.46 9.75 -12.60
C THR A 63 8.53 8.71 -11.98
N LYS A 64 8.02 7.83 -12.84
CA LYS A 64 7.21 6.70 -12.40
C LYS A 64 8.02 5.74 -11.51
N GLU A 65 9.27 5.55 -11.85
CA GLU A 65 10.20 4.67 -11.15
C GLU A 65 10.44 5.17 -9.70
N GLU A 66 10.57 6.47 -9.50
CA GLU A 66 10.64 7.08 -8.16
C GLU A 66 9.34 6.86 -7.37
N VAL A 67 8.17 7.06 -8.00
CA VAL A 67 6.88 6.80 -7.35
C VAL A 67 6.77 5.35 -6.89
N GLU A 68 7.21 4.40 -7.73
CA GLU A 68 7.22 2.97 -7.40
C GLU A 68 8.16 2.68 -6.23
N GLU A 69 9.35 3.29 -6.22
CA GLU A 69 10.33 3.13 -5.14
C GLU A 69 9.81 3.68 -3.81
N TYR A 70 9.27 4.91 -3.80
CA TYR A 70 8.62 5.50 -2.62
C TYR A 70 7.47 4.64 -2.09
N CYS A 71 6.63 4.13 -2.98
CA CYS A 71 5.53 3.25 -2.62
C CYS A 71 6.03 1.96 -1.94
N GLN A 72 7.02 1.31 -2.53
CA GLN A 72 7.60 0.07 -2.02
C GLN A 72 8.28 0.31 -0.65
N ALA A 73 9.04 1.39 -0.52
CA ALA A 73 9.71 1.75 0.73
C ALA A 73 8.70 2.08 1.84
N PHE A 74 7.65 2.85 1.52
CA PHE A 74 6.59 3.18 2.47
C PHE A 74 5.85 1.94 2.97
N ILE A 75 5.48 1.04 2.06
CA ILE A 75 4.84 -0.22 2.42
C ILE A 75 5.75 -1.05 3.33
N GLN A 76 7.03 -1.15 2.99
CA GLN A 76 7.97 -1.95 3.77
C GLN A 76 8.19 -1.35 5.17
N LEU A 77 8.36 -0.04 5.28
CA LEU A 77 8.48 0.64 6.57
C LEU A 77 7.24 0.42 7.44
N TYR A 78 6.04 0.58 6.84
CA TYR A 78 4.79 0.28 7.51
C TYR A 78 4.70 -1.17 8.00
N ARG A 79 5.15 -2.14 7.20
CA ARG A 79 5.20 -3.57 7.60
C ARG A 79 6.16 -3.85 8.75
N GLU A 80 7.27 -3.11 8.82
CA GLU A 80 8.28 -3.29 9.87
C GLU A 80 7.88 -2.62 11.20
N GLU A 81 7.10 -1.54 11.17
CA GLU A 81 6.83 -0.72 12.35
C GLU A 81 5.39 -0.76 12.86
N ALA A 82 4.42 -1.06 12.02
CA ALA A 82 3.02 -1.06 12.42
C ALA A 82 2.67 -2.29 13.26
N HIS A 83 1.80 -2.09 14.23
CA HIS A 83 1.24 -3.18 15.02
C HIS A 83 0.22 -4.00 14.20
N TYR A 84 -0.03 -5.21 14.63
CA TYR A 84 -1.07 -6.05 14.04
C TYR A 84 -2.44 -5.33 14.09
N LEU A 85 -3.14 -5.27 12.95
CA LEU A 85 -4.39 -4.55 12.72
C LEU A 85 -4.30 -3.01 12.79
N GLU A 86 -3.12 -2.43 12.93
CA GLU A 86 -2.93 -0.98 12.88
C GLU A 86 -2.98 -0.50 11.42
N ARG A 87 -3.85 0.48 11.12
CA ARG A 87 -3.90 1.14 9.80
C ARG A 87 -2.77 2.18 9.68
N THR A 88 -2.49 2.59 8.45
CA THR A 88 -1.46 3.62 8.18
C THR A 88 -1.75 4.95 8.86
N ALA A 89 -3.02 5.37 8.96
CA ALA A 89 -3.40 6.61 9.64
C ALA A 89 -2.98 6.62 11.12
N PRO A 90 -3.43 5.68 11.99
CA PRO A 90 -2.98 5.64 13.38
C PRO A 90 -1.48 5.35 13.53
N TRP A 91 -0.87 4.59 12.62
CA TRP A 91 0.59 4.39 12.64
C TRP A 91 1.33 5.72 12.44
N ILE A 92 0.96 6.52 11.42
CA ILE A 92 1.56 7.85 11.19
C ILE A 92 1.27 8.80 12.36
N GLU A 93 0.08 8.78 12.95
CA GLU A 93 -0.25 9.57 14.15
C GLU A 93 0.66 9.20 15.34
N ARG A 94 1.06 7.93 15.46
CA ARG A 94 1.93 7.41 16.52
C ARG A 94 3.41 7.73 16.31
N VAL A 95 3.94 7.49 15.11
CA VAL A 95 5.38 7.68 14.83
C VAL A 95 5.73 9.08 14.36
N GLY A 96 4.76 9.82 13.82
CA GLY A 96 4.93 11.14 13.21
C GLY A 96 5.32 11.09 11.74
N LEU A 97 4.81 12.02 10.95
CA LEU A 97 5.15 12.13 9.52
C LEU A 97 6.65 12.38 9.31
N GLN A 98 7.28 13.19 10.19
CA GLN A 98 8.69 13.51 10.07
C GLN A 98 9.56 12.26 10.14
N HIS A 99 9.25 11.32 11.02
CA HIS A 99 9.96 10.03 11.07
C HIS A 99 9.93 9.31 9.72
N ILE A 100 8.80 9.32 9.03
CA ILE A 100 8.67 8.69 7.70
C ILE A 100 9.48 9.44 6.65
N ILE A 101 9.46 10.79 6.68
CA ILE A 101 10.25 11.63 5.80
C ILE A 101 11.73 11.33 5.98
N ASP A 102 12.23 11.31 7.21
CA ASP A 102 13.64 11.03 7.53
C ASP A 102 14.07 9.65 7.01
N GLN A 103 13.19 8.64 7.04
CA GLN A 103 13.52 7.27 6.63
C GLN A 103 13.45 7.02 5.12
N ILE A 104 12.54 7.69 4.41
CA ILE A 104 12.29 7.35 3.00
C ILE A 104 12.41 8.53 2.03
N VAL A 105 12.36 9.78 2.49
CA VAL A 105 12.54 10.96 1.63
C VAL A 105 13.97 11.46 1.71
N ASP A 106 14.46 11.72 2.91
CA ASP A 106 15.76 12.35 3.16
C ASP A 106 16.90 11.32 3.08
N ASP A 107 16.65 10.07 3.46
CA ASP A 107 17.62 8.96 3.36
C ASP A 107 17.37 8.08 2.13
N LYS A 108 18.05 8.40 1.03
CA LYS A 108 17.94 7.65 -0.22
C LYS A 108 18.42 6.21 -0.10
N ASP A 109 19.49 5.97 0.63
CA ASP A 109 20.05 4.61 0.78
C ASP A 109 19.10 3.73 1.59
N LYS A 110 18.50 4.29 2.63
CA LYS A 110 17.48 3.61 3.43
C LYS A 110 16.22 3.31 2.61
N ARG A 111 15.76 4.27 1.80
CA ARG A 111 14.63 4.07 0.89
C ARG A 111 14.89 2.93 -0.07
N GLU A 112 16.05 2.90 -0.74
CA GLU A 112 16.41 1.84 -1.67
C GLU A 112 16.49 0.47 -0.99
N GLN A 113 17.04 0.40 0.22
CA GLN A 113 17.09 -0.80 1.03
C GLN A 113 15.69 -1.32 1.37
N LEU A 114 14.78 -0.44 1.82
CA LEU A 114 13.39 -0.79 2.13
C LEU A 114 12.65 -1.28 0.88
N ALA A 115 12.78 -0.55 -0.23
CA ALA A 115 12.19 -0.95 -1.49
C ALA A 115 12.73 -2.29 -1.99
N GLY A 116 14.02 -2.56 -1.80
CA GLY A 116 14.66 -3.84 -2.10
C GLY A 116 14.09 -4.99 -1.28
N LYS A 117 13.93 -4.81 0.03
CA LYS A 117 13.28 -5.78 0.93
C LYS A 117 11.84 -6.07 0.49
N PHE A 118 11.08 -5.03 0.14
CA PHE A 118 9.72 -5.20 -0.37
C PHE A 118 9.71 -6.03 -1.65
N ARG A 119 10.52 -5.69 -2.65
CA ARG A 119 10.65 -6.44 -3.92
C ARG A 119 11.01 -7.89 -3.68
N PHE A 120 11.95 -8.16 -2.77
CA PHE A 120 12.29 -9.52 -2.38
C PHE A 120 11.09 -10.27 -1.79
N SER A 121 10.33 -9.64 -0.91
CA SER A 121 9.14 -10.25 -0.29
C SER A 121 8.04 -10.61 -1.31
N GLN A 122 8.00 -9.93 -2.47
CA GLN A 122 7.02 -10.20 -3.53
C GLN A 122 7.22 -11.58 -4.20
N GLN A 123 8.34 -12.23 -3.98
CA GLN A 123 8.55 -13.62 -4.42
C GLN A 123 7.70 -14.62 -3.62
N PHE A 124 7.20 -14.22 -2.46
CA PHE A 124 6.41 -15.02 -1.52
C PHE A 124 4.98 -14.52 -1.34
N VAL A 125 4.47 -13.77 -2.33
CA VAL A 125 3.08 -13.27 -2.29
C VAL A 125 2.06 -14.40 -2.34
N GLN A 126 0.86 -14.10 -1.86
CA GLN A 126 -0.27 -15.03 -1.96
C GLN A 126 -0.56 -15.33 -3.42
N LYS A 127 -0.79 -16.59 -3.72
CA LYS A 127 -1.28 -16.99 -5.04
C LYS A 127 -2.73 -16.53 -5.21
N ASP A 128 -3.08 -16.19 -6.47
CA ASP A 128 -4.45 -15.83 -6.80
C ASP A 128 -5.34 -17.11 -6.81
N PRO A 129 -6.23 -17.30 -5.83
CA PRO A 129 -7.04 -18.50 -5.76
C PRO A 129 -8.00 -18.63 -6.94
N TRP A 130 -8.43 -17.53 -7.53
CA TRP A 130 -9.26 -17.55 -8.73
C TRP A 130 -8.49 -18.00 -9.96
N LYS A 131 -7.25 -17.59 -10.09
CA LYS A 131 -6.36 -18.04 -11.17
C LYS A 131 -6.04 -19.53 -11.03
N GLU A 132 -5.79 -20.02 -9.82
CA GLU A 132 -5.59 -21.44 -9.55
C GLU A 132 -6.85 -22.24 -9.91
N ARG A 133 -8.02 -21.78 -9.54
CA ARG A 133 -9.31 -22.41 -9.91
C ARG A 133 -9.52 -22.42 -11.43
N ALA A 134 -9.29 -21.31 -12.11
CA ALA A 134 -9.42 -21.21 -13.56
C ALA A 134 -8.47 -22.14 -14.33
N SER A 135 -7.30 -22.45 -13.75
CA SER A 135 -6.33 -23.39 -14.32
C SER A 135 -6.57 -24.86 -13.99
N GLY A 136 -7.68 -25.20 -13.31
CA GLY A 136 -8.08 -26.59 -13.00
C GLY A 136 -7.47 -27.17 -11.72
N GLY A 137 -6.79 -26.36 -10.91
CA GLY A 137 -6.20 -26.77 -9.63
C GLY A 137 -7.15 -26.65 -8.44
N VAL A 138 -8.45 -26.96 -8.61
CA VAL A 138 -9.41 -26.87 -7.51
C VAL A 138 -9.25 -28.09 -6.61
N ASP A 139 -8.82 -27.86 -5.37
CA ASP A 139 -9.03 -28.83 -4.30
C ASP A 139 -10.51 -28.83 -3.92
N THR A 140 -11.25 -29.85 -4.34
CA THR A 140 -12.67 -30.01 -4.07
C THR A 140 -12.97 -30.27 -2.59
N HIS A 141 -11.95 -30.44 -1.74
CA HIS A 141 -12.07 -30.62 -0.30
C HIS A 141 -12.09 -29.31 0.50
N GLU A 142 -11.82 -28.16 -0.14
CA GLU A 142 -11.78 -26.86 0.52
C GLU A 142 -13.16 -26.37 1.00
N TYR A 143 -14.22 -26.92 0.44
CA TYR A 143 -15.60 -26.58 0.82
C TYR A 143 -16.42 -27.85 1.05
N ASN A 144 -16.76 -28.12 2.28
CA ASN A 144 -17.77 -29.11 2.59
C ASN A 144 -19.13 -28.62 2.05
N ALA A 145 -19.85 -29.47 1.35
CA ALA A 145 -21.22 -29.17 0.99
C ALA A 145 -22.01 -28.87 2.26
N LEU A 146 -22.75 -27.76 2.29
CA LEU A 146 -23.64 -27.45 3.39
C LEU A 146 -24.63 -28.63 3.54
N ALA A 147 -24.74 -29.18 4.75
CA ALA A 147 -25.72 -30.19 5.04
C ALA A 147 -27.10 -29.63 4.65
N LYS A 148 -27.86 -30.37 3.87
CA LYS A 148 -29.24 -30.01 3.60
C LYS A 148 -29.99 -29.98 4.95
N ILE A 149 -30.38 -28.78 5.36
CA ILE A 149 -31.25 -28.61 6.51
C ILE A 149 -32.62 -29.15 6.05
N GLY A 150 -33.02 -30.31 6.61
CA GLY A 150 -34.30 -30.93 6.35
C GLY A 150 -35.45 -30.19 7.03
#